data_ba991ea651f687c00b267290034b1e84
#
_entry.id   ba991ea651f687c00b267290034b1e84
#
_cell.length_a   1.000
_cell.length_b   1.000
_cell.length_c   1.000
_cell.angle_alpha   90.00
_cell.angle_beta   90.00
_cell.angle_gamma   90.00
#
_symmetry.space_group_name_H-M   'P 1'
#
loop_
_entity.id
_entity.type
_entity.pdbx_description
1 polymer ?
#
loop_
_entity_poly.entity_id
_entity_poly.type
_entity_poly.pdbx_seq_one_letter_code
_entity_poly.pdbx_strand_id
1 'polypeptide(L)'
;MNNFKVIYQILKRLEAYLDCEGFDVETISPFRLGITRERWEQILIMMQDNGYIKGIVVTKNLGDVKRHISDPICPEITIKGLEYLEENKFMRKAANMLKGAVDIVK
;
A
#
# COMPACT_ATOMS: atom_id res chain seq x y z
N MET A 1 -10.66 8.33 4.65
CA MET A 1 -9.29 7.82 4.63
C MET A 1 -8.58 8.25 3.36
N ASN A 2 -7.38 8.74 3.50
CA ASN A 2 -6.61 9.19 2.37
C ASN A 2 -5.97 8.00 1.65
N ASN A 3 -6.28 7.83 0.37
CA ASN A 3 -5.78 6.70 -0.41
C ASN A 3 -4.25 6.69 -0.50
N PHE A 4 -3.63 7.84 -0.63
CA PHE A 4 -2.18 7.89 -0.74
C PHE A 4 -1.51 7.48 0.57
N LYS A 5 -2.15 7.78 1.68
CA LYS A 5 -1.65 7.33 2.97
C LYS A 5 -1.73 5.81 3.08
N VAL A 6 -2.81 5.22 2.57
CA VAL A 6 -2.94 3.76 2.56
C VAL A 6 -1.86 3.15 1.68
N ILE A 7 -1.63 3.71 0.49
CA ILE A 7 -0.60 3.23 -0.41
C ILE A 7 0.77 3.26 0.27
N TYR A 8 1.08 4.38 0.91
CA TYR A 8 2.35 4.53 1.62
C TYR A 8 2.50 3.47 2.71
N GLN A 9 1.44 3.24 3.48
CA GLN A 9 1.49 2.27 4.57
C GLN A 9 1.68 0.85 4.06
N ILE A 10 1.00 0.50 2.97
CA ILE A 10 1.16 -0.83 2.38
C ILE A 10 2.61 -1.01 1.93
N LEU A 11 3.13 -0.06 1.18
CA LEU A 11 4.50 -0.16 0.68
C LEU A 11 5.51 -0.20 1.81
N LYS A 12 5.28 0.57 2.86
CA LYS A 12 6.19 0.59 3.99
C LYS A 12 6.26 -0.77 4.68
N ARG A 13 5.11 -1.43 4.79
CA ARG A 13 5.07 -2.76 5.40
C ARG A 13 5.68 -3.80 4.50
N LEU A 14 5.48 -3.70 3.19
CA LEU A 14 6.11 -4.61 2.25
C LEU A 14 7.63 -4.44 2.26
N GLU A 15 8.10 -3.21 2.39
CA GLU A 15 9.53 -2.96 2.47
C GLU A 15 10.14 -3.68 3.66
N ALA A 16 9.44 -3.70 4.79
CA ALA A 16 9.93 -4.37 5.98
C ALA A 16 10.10 -5.87 5.78
N TYR A 17 9.38 -6.45 4.83
CA TYR A 17 9.48 -7.88 4.57
C TYR A 17 10.58 -8.25 3.59
N LEU A 18 11.31 -7.28 3.07
CA LEU A 18 12.45 -7.59 2.20
C LEU A 18 13.50 -8.45 2.89
N ASP A 19 13.60 -8.32 4.21
CA ASP A 19 14.57 -9.08 5.00
C ASP A 19 13.99 -10.37 5.56
N CYS A 20 12.77 -10.70 5.23
CA CYS A 20 12.08 -11.85 5.80
C CYS A 20 11.74 -12.85 4.72
N GLU A 21 11.74 -14.15 5.09
CA GLU A 21 11.39 -15.17 4.12
C GLU A 21 9.88 -15.32 3.95
N GLY A 22 9.13 -15.04 5.00
CA GLY A 22 7.69 -15.17 4.94
C GLY A 22 6.99 -13.83 4.92
N PHE A 23 5.76 -13.82 4.45
CA PHE A 23 4.94 -12.62 4.43
C PHE A 23 3.58 -12.93 5.04
N ASP A 24 3.17 -12.11 5.99
CA ASP A 24 1.86 -12.24 6.62
C ASP A 24 0.94 -11.15 6.06
N VAL A 25 0.00 -11.56 5.22
CA VAL A 25 -0.91 -10.63 4.57
C VAL A 25 -1.76 -9.87 5.58
N GLU A 26 -1.89 -10.39 6.78
CA GLU A 26 -2.68 -9.72 7.81
C GLU A 26 -2.09 -8.36 8.16
N THR A 27 -0.78 -8.19 7.99
CA THR A 27 -0.15 -6.91 8.31
C THR A 27 -0.61 -5.78 7.41
N ILE A 28 -1.13 -6.10 6.23
CA ILE A 28 -1.68 -5.10 5.33
C ILE A 28 -3.18 -5.34 5.09
N SER A 29 -3.86 -6.00 6.03
CA SER A 29 -5.27 -6.31 5.86
C SER A 29 -6.12 -5.04 5.84
N PRO A 30 -7.31 -5.11 5.24
CA PRO A 30 -8.21 -3.96 5.24
C PRO A 30 -8.53 -3.48 6.65
N PHE A 31 -8.67 -4.43 7.57
CA PHE A 31 -8.98 -4.10 8.95
C PHE A 31 -7.87 -3.25 9.57
N ARG A 32 -6.62 -3.65 9.36
CA ARG A 32 -5.49 -2.91 9.90
C ARG A 32 -5.33 -1.55 9.27
N LEU A 33 -5.71 -1.43 8.00
CA LEU A 33 -5.59 -0.17 7.28
C LEU A 33 -6.82 0.72 7.46
N GLY A 34 -7.89 0.18 8.05
CA GLY A 34 -9.09 0.96 8.31
C GLY A 34 -9.90 1.27 7.07
N ILE A 35 -9.90 0.39 6.10
CA ILE A 35 -10.65 0.59 4.85
C ILE A 35 -11.49 -0.65 4.56
N THR A 36 -12.43 -0.50 3.64
CA THR A 36 -13.26 -1.63 3.23
C THR A 36 -12.44 -2.58 2.38
N ARG A 37 -12.91 -3.83 2.32
CA ARG A 37 -12.23 -4.83 1.49
C ARG A 37 -12.30 -4.43 0.02
N GLU A 38 -13.42 -3.89 -0.41
CA GLU A 38 -13.57 -3.47 -1.80
C GLU A 38 -12.55 -2.40 -2.19
N ARG A 39 -12.38 -1.40 -1.33
CA ARG A 39 -11.39 -0.36 -1.59
C ARG A 39 -9.99 -0.92 -1.56
N TRP A 40 -9.72 -1.81 -0.63
CA TRP A 40 -8.43 -2.45 -0.47
C TRP A 40 -8.01 -3.20 -1.73
N GLU A 41 -8.92 -4.01 -2.28
CA GLU A 41 -8.63 -4.75 -3.50
C GLU A 41 -8.30 -3.81 -4.64
N GLN A 42 -9.09 -2.77 -4.81
CA GLN A 42 -8.89 -1.84 -5.92
C GLN A 42 -7.59 -1.06 -5.78
N ILE A 43 -7.24 -0.69 -4.55
CA ILE A 43 -5.98 0.00 -4.32
C ILE A 43 -4.79 -0.91 -4.67
N LEU A 44 -4.83 -2.16 -4.23
CA LEU A 44 -3.75 -3.10 -4.55
C LEU A 44 -3.63 -3.32 -6.06
N ILE A 45 -4.76 -3.44 -6.74
CA ILE A 45 -4.74 -3.61 -8.20
C ILE A 45 -4.15 -2.38 -8.87
N MET A 46 -4.53 -1.19 -8.44
CA MET A 46 -3.97 0.04 -9.00
C MET A 46 -2.47 0.14 -8.74
N MET A 47 -2.04 -0.28 -7.57
CA MET A 47 -0.62 -0.26 -7.25
C MET A 47 0.16 -1.18 -8.17
N GLN A 48 -0.39 -2.37 -8.44
CA GLN A 48 0.28 -3.30 -9.35
C GLN A 48 0.23 -2.79 -10.78
N ASP A 49 -0.90 -2.24 -11.21
CA ASP A 49 -1.01 -1.67 -12.55
C ASP A 49 0.03 -0.57 -12.78
N ASN A 50 0.34 0.18 -11.75
CA ASN A 50 1.30 1.27 -11.84
C ASN A 50 2.72 0.84 -11.52
N GLY A 51 2.93 -0.43 -11.25
CA GLY A 51 4.28 -0.97 -11.07
C GLY A 51 4.87 -0.80 -9.69
N TYR A 52 4.10 -0.37 -8.70
CA TYR A 52 4.62 -0.22 -7.35
C TYR A 52 4.75 -1.54 -6.62
N ILE A 53 3.93 -2.51 -6.98
CA ILE A 53 4.00 -3.86 -6.44
C ILE A 53 3.82 -4.86 -7.58
N LYS A 54 4.10 -6.13 -7.28
CA LYS A 54 3.91 -7.21 -8.25
C LYS A 54 3.49 -8.46 -7.49
N GLY A 55 3.11 -9.49 -8.25
CA GLY A 55 2.85 -10.80 -7.64
C GLY A 55 1.40 -11.05 -7.27
N ILE A 56 0.50 -10.12 -7.54
CA ILE A 56 -0.92 -10.31 -7.26
C ILE A 56 -1.59 -10.91 -8.49
N VAL A 57 -2.43 -11.92 -8.25
CA VAL A 57 -3.22 -12.51 -9.32
C VAL A 57 -4.56 -11.80 -9.40
N VAL A 58 -4.78 -11.11 -10.50
CA VAL A 58 -6.00 -10.31 -10.69
C VAL A 58 -6.94 -11.07 -11.61
N THR A 59 -8.20 -11.18 -11.20
CA THR A 59 -9.20 -11.92 -11.98
C THR A 59 -10.42 -11.05 -12.21
N LYS A 60 -11.13 -11.35 -13.28
CA LYS A 60 -12.42 -10.73 -13.58
C LYS A 60 -13.28 -11.78 -14.23
N ASN A 61 -14.22 -12.32 -13.48
CA ASN A 61 -15.10 -13.36 -13.97
C ASN A 61 -16.24 -12.76 -14.78
N LEU A 62 -16.91 -13.63 -15.54
CA LEU A 62 -18.05 -13.21 -16.29
C LEU A 62 -19.11 -12.64 -15.34
N GLY A 63 -19.57 -11.44 -15.62
CA GLY A 63 -20.53 -10.80 -14.77
C GLY A 63 -19.95 -9.86 -13.75
N ASP A 64 -18.65 -9.91 -13.53
CA ASP A 64 -17.99 -8.99 -12.59
C ASP A 64 -17.89 -7.60 -13.20
N VAL A 65 -18.22 -6.60 -12.42
CA VAL A 65 -18.07 -5.21 -12.83
C VAL A 65 -16.62 -4.78 -12.64
N LYS A 66 -16.01 -5.22 -11.56
CA LYS A 66 -14.64 -4.84 -11.22
C LYS A 66 -13.74 -6.05 -11.13
N ARG A 67 -12.44 -5.80 -11.25
CA ARG A 67 -11.45 -6.85 -11.07
C ARG A 67 -11.31 -7.18 -9.59
N HIS A 68 -10.93 -8.41 -9.31
CA HIS A 68 -10.73 -8.90 -7.95
C HIS A 68 -9.37 -9.55 -7.84
N ILE A 69 -8.95 -9.79 -6.60
CA ILE A 69 -7.67 -10.43 -6.32
C ILE A 69 -7.92 -11.85 -5.86
N SER A 70 -7.16 -12.79 -6.43
CA SER A 70 -7.25 -14.20 -6.05
C SER A 70 -6.21 -14.55 -4.99
N ASP A 71 -6.58 -15.46 -4.09
CA ASP A 71 -5.62 -16.01 -3.14
C ASP A 71 -4.66 -16.96 -3.83
N PRO A 72 -3.46 -17.10 -3.35
CA PRO A 72 -2.89 -16.40 -2.19
C PRO A 72 -2.49 -14.97 -2.54
N ILE A 73 -2.60 -14.08 -1.58
CA ILE A 73 -2.28 -12.67 -1.80
C ILE A 73 -0.92 -12.39 -1.20
N CYS A 74 0.09 -12.36 -2.06
CA CYS A 74 1.47 -12.19 -1.63
C CYS A 74 2.15 -11.12 -2.48
N PRO A 75 1.79 -9.86 -2.27
CA PRO A 75 2.40 -8.79 -3.06
C PRO A 75 3.85 -8.56 -2.66
N GLU A 76 4.65 -8.15 -3.63
CA GLU A 76 6.05 -7.80 -3.40
C GLU A 76 6.26 -6.36 -3.86
N ILE A 77 7.08 -5.64 -3.11
CA ILE A 77 7.41 -4.27 -3.50
C ILE A 77 8.41 -4.29 -4.64
N THR A 78 8.30 -3.31 -5.53
CA THR A 78 9.20 -3.18 -6.67
C THR A 78 10.15 -2.01 -6.41
N ILE A 79 11.12 -1.84 -7.33
CA ILE A 79 11.99 -0.68 -7.25
C ILE A 79 11.18 0.60 -7.34
N LYS A 80 10.16 0.61 -8.19
CA LYS A 80 9.30 1.78 -8.30
C LYS A 80 8.55 2.04 -7.00
N GLY A 81 8.16 0.98 -6.31
CA GLY A 81 7.55 1.14 -4.99
C GLY A 81 8.52 1.72 -3.97
N LEU A 82 9.76 1.28 -4.02
CA LEU A 82 10.78 1.84 -3.13
C LEU A 82 11.03 3.31 -3.44
N GLU A 83 11.03 3.65 -4.71
CA GLU A 83 11.19 5.05 -5.11
C GLU A 83 10.03 5.91 -4.59
N TYR A 84 8.83 5.36 -4.66
CA TYR A 84 7.67 6.06 -4.14
C TYR A 84 7.84 6.36 -2.65
N LEU A 85 8.31 5.37 -1.89
CA LEU A 85 8.54 5.58 -0.46
C LEU A 85 9.57 6.67 -0.22
N GLU A 86 10.63 6.66 -0.99
CA GLU A 86 11.68 7.64 -0.83
C GLU A 86 11.18 9.05 -1.16
N GLU A 87 10.43 9.17 -2.25
CA GLU A 87 9.92 10.47 -2.69
C GLU A 87 8.89 11.04 -1.72
N ASN A 88 8.12 10.17 -1.09
CA ASN A 88 7.03 10.61 -0.23
C ASN A 88 7.39 10.63 1.24
N LYS A 89 8.55 10.15 1.59
CA LYS A 89 9.02 10.12 2.95
C LYS A 89 9.13 11.54 3.52
N PHE A 90 9.54 12.47 2.71
CA PHE A 90 9.65 13.85 3.14
C PHE A 90 8.27 14.46 3.43
N MET A 91 7.31 14.20 2.56
CA MET A 91 5.96 14.70 2.79
C MET A 91 5.38 14.17 4.09
N ARG A 92 5.58 12.90 4.35
CA ARG A 92 5.09 12.31 5.59
C ARG A 92 5.79 12.93 6.80
N LYS A 93 7.08 13.13 6.68
CA LYS A 93 7.85 13.74 7.75
C LYS A 93 7.39 15.17 7.99
N ALA A 94 7.17 15.91 6.92
CA ALA A 94 6.69 17.27 7.03
C ALA A 94 5.31 17.33 7.68
N ALA A 95 4.43 16.41 7.29
CA ALA A 95 3.11 16.37 7.89
C ALA A 95 3.17 16.07 9.37
N ASN A 96 4.05 15.16 9.77
CA ASN A 96 4.23 14.85 11.18
C ASN A 96 4.80 16.03 11.93
N MET A 97 5.71 16.74 11.31
CA MET A 97 6.27 17.93 11.93
C MET A 97 5.21 19.00 12.10
N LEU A 98 4.37 19.18 11.10
CA LEU A 98 3.30 20.17 11.23
C LEU A 98 2.38 19.85 12.40
N LYS A 99 2.14 18.58 12.64
CA LYS A 99 1.29 18.19 13.73
C LYS A 99 1.88 18.54 15.07
N GLY A 100 3.13 18.20 15.24
CA GLY A 100 3.74 18.38 16.53
C GLY A 100 4.52 19.64 16.61
N ALA A 101 4.69 20.29 15.50
CA ALA A 101 5.63 21.36 15.49
C ALA A 101 5.10 22.57 14.81
N VAL A 102 3.87 22.64 14.76
CA VAL A 102 3.29 23.92 14.50
C VAL A 102 4.00 24.95 15.30
N ASP A 103 4.45 24.51 16.40
CA ASP A 103 5.15 25.34 17.31
C ASP A 103 6.60 25.54 16.93
N ILE A 104 7.12 24.78 16.04
CA ILE A 104 8.50 24.93 15.65
C ILE A 104 8.64 25.77 14.44
N VAL A 105 7.66 25.64 13.59
CA VAL A 105 7.67 26.35 12.36
C VAL A 105 7.44 27.80 12.59
N LYS A 106 7.95 28.42 13.18
CA LYS A 106 7.62 29.83 13.38
C LYS A 106 8.64 30.74 12.76
#